data_784a90c70c2e98a70bef469778bcfe97
#
_entry.id   784a90c70c2e98a70bef469778bcfe97
#
_cell.length_a   1.000
_cell.length_b   1.000
_cell.length_c   1.000
_cell.angle_alpha   90.00
_cell.angle_beta   90.00
_cell.angle_gamma   90.00
#
_symmetry.space_group_name_H-M   'P 1'
#
loop_
_entity.id
_entity.type
_entity.pdbx_description
1 polymer ?
#
loop_
_entity_poly.entity_id
_entity_poly.type
_entity_poly.pdbx_seq_one_letter_code
_entity_poly.pdbx_strand_id
1 'polypeptide(L)'
;MSRTAAPAALAALALALLTACGGGSGGAPDDRAEDAPASVPSVSFAAPERAAAPAAYQKLARGEVRLEQGPFTDRVKVTGGALGAGSAVTGHLAVTSDVSELIALELRAAYYDADGKLLGTGSFQYAEEGHDEHKGGHTPAAEGAGIDFEVGPKALTGTPTSAVLSIPVLVNE
;
A
#
# COMPACT_ATOMS: atom_id res chain seq x y z
N MET A 1 16.02 -0.31 48.55
CA MET A 1 15.24 0.76 49.22
C MET A 1 14.31 1.36 48.19
N SER A 2 12.99 1.35 48.52
CA SER A 2 11.84 2.08 47.99
C SER A 2 11.42 1.79 46.55
N ARG A 3 10.49 0.95 46.25
CA ARG A 3 9.00 0.93 46.29
C ARG A 3 8.35 2.28 45.93
N THR A 4 7.69 2.34 44.79
CA THR A 4 6.36 2.98 44.71
C THR A 4 5.55 2.35 43.58
N ALA A 5 4.46 1.74 43.97
CA ALA A 5 3.32 1.34 43.10
C ALA A 5 2.25 2.42 43.21
N ALA A 6 1.42 2.60 42.18
CA ALA A 6 0.05 3.14 42.29
C ALA A 6 -0.66 3.19 40.92
N PRO A 7 -1.99 3.42 40.88
CA PRO A 7 -2.88 2.32 40.49
C PRO A 7 -3.74 2.64 39.23
N ALA A 8 -4.55 1.65 38.91
CA ALA A 8 -5.58 1.60 37.87
C ALA A 8 -6.62 2.74 37.91
N ALA A 9 -7.11 3.15 36.74
CA ALA A 9 -8.40 3.79 36.59
C ALA A 9 -9.13 3.16 35.39
N LEU A 10 -10.15 2.37 35.71
CA LEU A 10 -11.22 1.93 34.83
C LEU A 10 -12.14 3.13 34.50
N ALA A 11 -12.41 3.36 33.23
CA ALA A 11 -13.55 4.15 32.81
C ALA A 11 -14.35 3.36 31.78
N ALA A 12 -15.45 2.80 32.24
CA ALA A 12 -16.52 2.24 31.42
C ALA A 12 -17.38 3.38 30.89
N LEU A 13 -17.59 3.47 29.58
CA LEU A 13 -18.58 4.33 28.98
C LEU A 13 -19.55 3.51 28.14
N ALA A 14 -20.78 3.38 28.68
CA ALA A 14 -21.91 2.79 28.01
C ALA A 14 -22.49 3.80 27.01
N LEU A 15 -22.71 3.38 25.76
CA LEU A 15 -23.44 4.18 24.79
C LEU A 15 -24.76 3.53 24.42
N ALA A 16 -25.80 4.32 24.60
CA ALA A 16 -27.21 3.97 24.45
C ALA A 16 -27.60 3.81 22.97
N LEU A 17 -28.44 2.81 22.73
CA LEU A 17 -29.21 2.56 21.50
C LEU A 17 -30.34 3.57 21.35
N LEU A 18 -30.39 4.28 20.24
CA LEU A 18 -31.55 5.04 19.79
C LEU A 18 -32.22 4.29 18.63
N THR A 19 -33.23 3.53 18.95
CA THR A 19 -34.25 3.03 18.02
C THR A 19 -35.27 4.10 17.75
N ALA A 20 -35.30 4.67 16.56
CA ALA A 20 -36.42 5.51 16.08
C ALA A 20 -37.30 4.66 15.18
N CYS A 21 -38.41 4.20 15.74
CA CYS A 21 -39.53 3.61 15.03
C CYS A 21 -40.50 4.73 14.71
N GLY A 22 -40.65 5.11 13.43
CA GLY A 22 -41.67 6.06 12.96
C GLY A 22 -42.76 5.32 12.23
N GLY A 23 -43.86 5.07 12.92
CA GLY A 23 -45.11 4.60 12.34
C GLY A 23 -45.91 5.74 11.72
N GLY A 24 -46.48 5.54 10.57
CA GLY A 24 -47.46 6.40 9.93
C GLY A 24 -48.48 5.56 9.19
N SER A 25 -49.68 5.52 9.75
CA SER A 25 -50.86 4.82 9.22
C SER A 25 -51.68 5.71 8.27
N GLY A 26 -52.27 5.07 7.27
CA GLY A 26 -53.58 5.45 6.72
C GLY A 26 -53.57 6.08 5.34
N GLY A 27 -54.20 5.39 4.37
CA GLY A 27 -54.62 5.94 3.09
C GLY A 27 -54.96 4.85 2.06
N ALA A 28 -56.21 4.85 1.64
CA ALA A 28 -56.94 3.91 0.83
C ALA A 28 -56.32 3.55 -0.55
N PRO A 29 -56.88 2.52 -1.24
CA PRO A 29 -56.26 1.92 -2.41
C PRO A 29 -56.49 2.74 -3.67
N ASP A 30 -55.45 3.16 -4.36
CA ASP A 30 -55.47 3.57 -5.74
C ASP A 30 -54.67 2.54 -6.55
N ASP A 31 -55.40 1.81 -7.39
CA ASP A 31 -54.85 0.90 -8.39
C ASP A 31 -54.09 1.72 -9.45
N ARG A 32 -52.84 1.99 -9.21
CA ARG A 32 -51.86 2.33 -10.22
C ARG A 32 -50.67 1.37 -10.07
N ALA A 33 -50.54 0.50 -11.03
CA ALA A 33 -49.31 -0.25 -11.22
C ALA A 33 -48.18 0.77 -11.45
N GLU A 34 -47.56 1.23 -10.36
CA GLU A 34 -46.27 1.93 -10.44
C GLU A 34 -45.20 0.90 -10.80
N ASP A 35 -44.66 1.09 -11.98
CA ASP A 35 -43.43 0.48 -12.41
C ASP A 35 -42.41 0.57 -11.26
N ALA A 36 -42.15 -0.51 -10.57
CA ALA A 36 -41.14 -0.58 -9.55
C ALA A 36 -39.79 -0.21 -10.20
N PRO A 37 -39.09 0.81 -9.71
CA PRO A 37 -37.81 1.18 -10.31
C PRO A 37 -36.89 -0.04 -10.28
N ALA A 38 -36.41 -0.44 -11.48
CA ALA A 38 -35.49 -1.53 -11.62
C ALA A 38 -34.34 -1.32 -10.63
N SER A 39 -34.17 -2.25 -9.68
CA SER A 39 -33.07 -2.19 -8.73
C SER A 39 -31.75 -2.28 -9.51
N VAL A 40 -31.07 -1.15 -9.64
CA VAL A 40 -29.70 -1.12 -10.19
C VAL A 40 -28.81 -2.04 -9.32
N PRO A 41 -28.08 -2.97 -9.93
CA PRO A 41 -27.18 -3.81 -9.17
C PRO A 41 -26.14 -2.93 -8.47
N SER A 42 -26.09 -3.00 -7.15
CA SER A 42 -25.04 -2.33 -6.40
C SER A 42 -23.73 -3.06 -6.64
N VAL A 43 -22.79 -2.40 -7.29
CA VAL A 43 -21.42 -2.90 -7.43
C VAL A 43 -20.72 -2.68 -6.09
N SER A 44 -20.45 -3.76 -5.38
CA SER A 44 -19.64 -3.70 -4.16
C SER A 44 -18.18 -3.87 -4.54
N PHE A 45 -17.39 -2.84 -4.34
CA PHE A 45 -15.93 -2.94 -4.45
C PHE A 45 -15.38 -3.48 -3.12
N ALA A 46 -14.54 -4.50 -3.19
CA ALA A 46 -13.78 -4.92 -2.03
C ALA A 46 -12.92 -3.74 -1.53
N ALA A 47 -12.93 -3.51 -0.21
CA ALA A 47 -12.04 -2.50 0.35
C ALA A 47 -10.58 -2.86 0.00
N PRO A 48 -9.74 -1.86 -0.36
CA PRO A 48 -8.34 -2.12 -0.67
C PRO A 48 -7.67 -2.78 0.53
N GLU A 49 -7.04 -3.93 0.28
CA GLU A 49 -6.33 -4.66 1.31
C GLU A 49 -5.09 -3.87 1.73
N ARG A 50 -4.97 -3.59 3.02
CA ARG A 50 -3.81 -2.87 3.54
C ARG A 50 -2.57 -3.76 3.38
N ALA A 51 -1.52 -3.25 2.75
CA ALA A 51 -0.25 -3.96 2.64
C ALA A 51 0.21 -4.45 4.03
N ALA A 52 0.60 -5.72 4.11
CA ALA A 52 1.08 -6.31 5.34
C ALA A 52 2.29 -5.53 5.90
N ALA A 53 2.39 -5.45 7.22
CA ALA A 53 3.59 -4.90 7.84
C ALA A 53 4.79 -5.83 7.52
N PRO A 54 5.99 -5.26 7.27
CA PRO A 54 7.17 -6.08 7.02
C PRO A 54 7.47 -6.98 8.22
N ALA A 55 7.96 -8.19 7.95
CA ALA A 55 8.32 -9.13 8.99
C ALA A 55 9.43 -8.56 9.89
N ALA A 56 9.30 -8.73 11.19
CA ALA A 56 10.33 -8.27 12.15
C ALA A 56 11.68 -9.00 11.97
N TYR A 57 11.66 -10.18 11.33
CA TYR A 57 12.83 -11.00 11.04
C TYR A 57 12.71 -11.66 9.67
N GLN A 58 13.78 -11.52 8.85
CA GLN A 58 13.91 -12.14 7.55
C GLN A 58 15.36 -12.58 7.34
N LYS A 59 15.60 -13.87 7.18
CA LYS A 59 16.93 -14.38 6.87
C LYS A 59 17.20 -14.26 5.38
N LEU A 60 18.14 -13.38 5.03
CA LEU A 60 18.56 -13.05 3.68
C LEU A 60 20.07 -13.18 3.58
N ALA A 61 20.60 -13.43 2.38
CA ALA A 61 22.03 -13.35 2.14
C ALA A 61 22.49 -11.88 2.16
N ARG A 62 23.77 -11.66 2.47
CA ARG A 62 24.36 -10.32 2.41
C ARG A 62 24.29 -9.79 0.96
N GLY A 63 23.80 -8.57 0.80
CA GLY A 63 23.58 -7.93 -0.50
C GLY A 63 22.30 -8.36 -1.21
N GLU A 64 21.54 -9.30 -0.65
CA GLU A 64 20.31 -9.77 -1.26
C GLU A 64 19.25 -8.68 -1.21
N VAL A 65 18.64 -8.40 -2.37
CA VAL A 65 17.40 -7.63 -2.49
C VAL A 65 16.35 -8.56 -3.07
N ARG A 66 15.33 -8.89 -2.27
CA ARG A 66 14.27 -9.83 -2.66
C ARG A 66 12.96 -9.12 -2.85
N LEU A 67 12.24 -9.42 -3.93
CA LEU A 67 10.86 -9.00 -4.12
C LEU A 67 9.94 -9.96 -3.34
N GLU A 68 9.13 -9.40 -2.43
CA GLU A 68 8.11 -10.13 -1.70
C GLU A 68 6.93 -10.46 -2.63
N GLN A 69 6.40 -11.68 -2.51
CA GLN A 69 5.22 -12.07 -3.26
C GLN A 69 4.01 -11.26 -2.80
N GLY A 70 3.30 -10.67 -3.75
CA GLY A 70 2.13 -9.82 -3.49
C GLY A 70 1.21 -9.76 -4.71
N PRO A 71 0.13 -8.99 -4.63
CA PRO A 71 -0.94 -8.98 -5.65
C PRO A 71 -0.48 -8.50 -7.03
N PHE A 72 0.69 -7.87 -7.14
CA PHE A 72 1.19 -7.30 -8.39
C PHE A 72 2.50 -7.95 -8.89
N THR A 73 3.05 -8.93 -8.17
CA THR A 73 4.37 -9.49 -8.50
C THR A 73 4.39 -10.36 -9.76
N ASP A 74 3.26 -10.88 -10.18
CA ASP A 74 3.09 -11.60 -11.44
C ASP A 74 2.96 -10.68 -12.66
N ARG A 75 2.73 -9.39 -12.43
CA ARG A 75 2.53 -8.35 -13.44
C ARG A 75 3.76 -7.50 -13.71
N VAL A 76 4.82 -7.68 -12.92
CA VAL A 76 6.02 -6.86 -13.00
C VAL A 76 7.28 -7.71 -13.05
N LYS A 77 8.32 -7.13 -13.61
CA LYS A 77 9.69 -7.66 -13.58
C LYS A 77 10.61 -6.62 -12.94
N VAL A 78 11.23 -6.98 -11.82
CA VAL A 78 12.29 -6.17 -11.21
C VAL A 78 13.63 -6.73 -11.62
N THR A 79 14.51 -5.88 -12.13
CA THR A 79 15.86 -6.21 -12.54
C THR A 79 16.88 -5.27 -11.90
N GLY A 80 18.13 -5.72 -11.77
CA GLY A 80 19.21 -4.89 -11.22
C GLY A 80 19.04 -4.51 -9.74
N GLY A 81 18.16 -5.20 -8.99
CA GLY A 81 17.94 -4.90 -7.58
C GLY A 81 19.24 -4.99 -6.78
N ALA A 82 19.68 -3.88 -6.20
CA ALA A 82 20.93 -3.80 -5.43
C ALA A 82 20.78 -2.88 -4.21
N LEU A 83 21.45 -3.24 -3.13
CA LEU A 83 21.60 -2.39 -1.95
C LEU A 83 22.90 -1.57 -2.12
N GLY A 84 22.73 -0.26 -2.34
CA GLY A 84 23.83 0.66 -2.57
C GLY A 84 24.57 1.10 -1.29
N ALA A 85 25.69 1.80 -1.47
CA ALA A 85 26.52 2.31 -0.37
C ALA A 85 25.80 3.27 0.59
N GLY A 86 24.78 3.99 0.11
CA GLY A 86 23.90 4.87 0.93
C GLY A 86 22.74 4.16 1.62
N SER A 87 22.75 2.84 1.62
CA SER A 87 21.64 1.99 2.10
C SER A 87 20.34 2.13 1.28
N ALA A 88 20.39 2.79 0.14
CA ALA A 88 19.26 2.81 -0.78
C ALA A 88 19.18 1.51 -1.59
N VAL A 89 17.99 1.04 -1.86
CA VAL A 89 17.71 -0.04 -2.81
C VAL A 89 17.42 0.58 -4.17
N THR A 90 18.24 0.25 -5.15
CA THR A 90 18.05 0.67 -6.54
C THR A 90 17.65 -0.49 -7.42
N GLY A 91 17.06 -0.21 -8.57
CA GLY A 91 16.70 -1.22 -9.56
C GLY A 91 15.86 -0.64 -10.67
N HIS A 92 15.43 -1.52 -11.56
CA HIS A 92 14.53 -1.20 -12.67
C HIS A 92 13.28 -2.08 -12.58
N LEU A 93 12.10 -1.47 -12.69
CA LEU A 93 10.82 -2.16 -12.69
C LEU A 93 10.10 -1.93 -14.02
N ALA A 94 9.72 -3.03 -14.67
CA ALA A 94 8.91 -3.02 -15.88
C ALA A 94 7.58 -3.75 -15.63
N VAL A 95 6.48 -3.23 -16.15
CA VAL A 95 5.18 -3.91 -16.19
C VAL A 95 5.21 -4.90 -17.37
N THR A 96 4.86 -6.16 -17.12
CA THR A 96 4.99 -7.25 -18.12
C THR A 96 3.67 -7.83 -18.57
N SER A 97 2.57 -7.60 -17.85
CA SER A 97 1.27 -8.21 -18.10
C SER A 97 0.34 -7.38 -18.96
N ASP A 98 0.64 -6.10 -19.12
CA ASP A 98 -0.15 -5.18 -19.95
C ASP A 98 0.81 -4.10 -20.46
N VAL A 99 0.75 -3.79 -21.76
CA VAL A 99 1.62 -2.79 -22.41
C VAL A 99 1.12 -1.37 -22.17
N SER A 100 0.31 -1.16 -21.16
CA SER A 100 -0.26 0.14 -20.85
C SER A 100 0.69 0.98 -20.00
N GLU A 101 0.46 2.28 -20.04
CA GLU A 101 1.27 3.27 -19.34
C GLU A 101 1.15 3.12 -17.81
N LEU A 102 2.26 3.28 -17.11
CA LEU A 102 2.29 3.22 -15.66
C LEU A 102 1.83 4.58 -15.08
N ILE A 103 0.65 4.61 -14.48
CA ILE A 103 0.05 5.82 -13.91
C ILE A 103 0.54 6.06 -12.48
N ALA A 104 0.57 5.02 -11.65
CA ALA A 104 1.06 5.16 -10.29
C ALA A 104 1.73 3.88 -9.79
N LEU A 105 2.81 4.05 -9.03
CA LEU A 105 3.54 2.97 -8.39
C LEU A 105 3.98 3.40 -6.99
N GLU A 106 3.80 2.53 -6.01
CA GLU A 106 4.49 2.62 -4.74
C GLU A 106 5.34 1.38 -4.54
N LEU A 107 6.63 1.59 -4.26
CA LEU A 107 7.55 0.57 -3.79
C LEU A 107 7.88 0.83 -2.33
N ARG A 108 7.94 -0.24 -1.54
CA ARG A 108 8.44 -0.18 -0.16
C ARG A 108 9.62 -1.12 -0.01
N ALA A 109 10.64 -0.67 0.72
CA ALA A 109 11.76 -1.49 1.13
C ALA A 109 11.76 -1.67 2.64
N ALA A 110 11.96 -2.90 3.10
CA ALA A 110 12.26 -3.24 4.48
C ALA A 110 13.73 -3.66 4.55
N TYR A 111 14.50 -3.05 5.45
CA TYR A 111 15.95 -3.20 5.56
C TYR A 111 16.30 -4.09 6.74
N TYR A 112 17.19 -5.05 6.52
CA TYR A 112 17.57 -6.05 7.52
C TYR A 112 19.07 -6.07 7.76
N ASP A 113 19.48 -6.33 9.00
CA ASP A 113 20.89 -6.55 9.35
C ASP A 113 21.37 -7.97 8.98
N ALA A 114 22.61 -8.28 9.33
CA ALA A 114 23.23 -9.57 9.07
C ALA A 114 22.56 -10.74 9.82
N ASP A 115 21.91 -10.44 10.92
CA ASP A 115 21.17 -11.42 11.72
C ASP A 115 19.72 -11.60 11.23
N GLY A 116 19.28 -10.76 10.28
CA GLY A 116 17.93 -10.78 9.72
C GLY A 116 16.92 -9.95 10.49
N LYS A 117 17.34 -9.10 11.41
CA LYS A 117 16.46 -8.22 12.17
C LYS A 117 16.10 -6.99 11.35
N LEU A 118 14.84 -6.59 11.38
CA LEU A 118 14.35 -5.38 10.74
C LEU A 118 14.99 -4.13 11.38
N LEU A 119 15.60 -3.29 10.57
CA LEU A 119 16.24 -2.03 10.96
C LEU A 119 15.40 -0.79 10.68
N GLY A 120 14.55 -0.85 9.66
CA GLY A 120 13.72 0.26 9.23
C GLY A 120 13.12 0.02 7.84
N THR A 121 12.40 1.02 7.35
CA THR A 121 11.71 0.96 6.06
C THR A 121 11.92 2.21 5.25
N GLY A 122 11.69 2.12 3.94
CA GLY A 122 11.65 3.24 3.00
C GLY A 122 10.52 3.09 2.00
N SER A 123 10.24 4.14 1.25
CA SER A 123 9.26 4.11 0.16
C SER A 123 9.72 4.98 -1.00
N PHE A 124 9.36 4.55 -2.19
CA PHE A 124 9.46 5.28 -3.45
C PHE A 124 8.06 5.39 -4.02
N GLN A 125 7.71 6.54 -4.56
CA GLN A 125 6.44 6.78 -5.20
C GLN A 125 6.69 7.38 -6.59
N TYR A 126 6.00 6.84 -7.57
CA TYR A 126 5.89 7.36 -8.91
C TYR A 126 4.42 7.67 -9.18
N ALA A 127 4.14 8.82 -9.72
CA ALA A 127 2.84 9.18 -10.26
C ALA A 127 3.09 9.96 -11.55
N GLU A 128 2.35 9.58 -12.59
CA GLU A 128 2.30 10.41 -13.79
C GLU A 128 1.52 11.67 -13.46
N GLU A 129 2.20 12.83 -13.49
CA GLU A 129 1.54 14.11 -13.33
C GLU A 129 0.75 14.39 -14.63
N GLY A 130 -0.58 14.39 -14.52
CA GLY A 130 -1.43 14.87 -15.60
C GLY A 130 -0.97 16.23 -16.08
N HIS A 131 -1.08 16.52 -17.36
CA HIS A 131 -0.62 17.66 -18.16
C HIS A 131 -0.72 19.07 -17.54
N ASP A 132 -0.30 19.28 -16.31
CA ASP A 132 -0.09 20.61 -15.76
C ASP A 132 1.36 21.04 -16.01
N GLU A 133 1.52 22.01 -16.90
CA GLU A 133 2.77 22.61 -17.41
C GLU A 133 3.61 23.27 -16.30
N HIS A 134 4.05 22.59 -15.27
CA HIS A 134 5.01 23.16 -14.32
C HIS A 134 6.13 22.20 -13.89
N LYS A 135 7.25 22.32 -14.63
CA LYS A 135 8.65 22.18 -14.17
C LYS A 135 9.00 20.99 -13.27
N GLY A 136 9.35 19.91 -13.91
CA GLY A 136 10.11 18.83 -13.31
C GLY A 136 10.12 17.64 -14.28
N GLY A 137 11.00 17.68 -15.29
CA GLY A 137 10.97 16.74 -16.44
C GLY A 137 11.18 15.27 -16.03
N HIS A 138 10.12 14.61 -15.66
CA HIS A 138 10.05 13.18 -15.82
C HIS A 138 9.49 12.93 -17.22
N THR A 139 10.34 12.48 -18.13
CA THR A 139 9.88 11.96 -19.41
C THR A 139 8.98 10.76 -19.10
N PRO A 140 7.72 10.73 -19.61
CA PRO A 140 6.87 9.54 -19.46
C PRO A 140 7.68 8.31 -19.88
N ALA A 141 7.65 7.26 -19.09
CA ALA A 141 8.31 6.03 -19.46
C ALA A 141 7.61 5.52 -20.74
N ALA A 142 8.36 5.34 -21.82
CA ALA A 142 7.82 4.78 -23.04
C ALA A 142 7.13 3.43 -22.70
N GLU A 143 6.01 3.13 -23.38
CA GLU A 143 5.28 1.88 -23.18
C GLU A 143 6.25 0.69 -23.11
N GLY A 144 6.18 -0.07 -22.01
CA GLY A 144 7.05 -1.23 -21.76
C GLY A 144 8.48 -0.92 -21.36
N ALA A 145 8.93 0.35 -21.34
CA ALA A 145 10.30 0.69 -20.95
C ALA A 145 10.56 0.52 -19.45
N GLY A 146 9.51 0.59 -18.61
CA GLY A 146 9.64 0.55 -17.16
C GLY A 146 10.27 1.81 -16.57
N ILE A 147 10.53 1.79 -15.27
CA ILE A 147 11.11 2.91 -14.54
C ILE A 147 12.30 2.47 -13.69
N ASP A 148 13.30 3.33 -13.60
CA ASP A 148 14.35 3.20 -12.61
C ASP A 148 13.86 3.72 -11.25
N PHE A 149 14.18 3.01 -10.19
CA PHE A 149 13.76 3.41 -8.85
C PHE A 149 14.94 3.43 -7.87
N GLU A 150 14.80 4.29 -6.87
CA GLU A 150 15.66 4.35 -5.71
C GLU A 150 14.82 4.47 -4.45
N VAL A 151 14.82 3.43 -3.62
CA VAL A 151 14.13 3.42 -2.32
C VAL A 151 15.15 3.74 -1.23
N GLY A 152 15.16 4.97 -0.76
CA GLY A 152 15.97 5.38 0.38
C GLY A 152 15.31 5.04 1.72
N PRO A 153 16.07 4.67 2.76
CA PRO A 153 15.51 4.48 4.09
C PRO A 153 15.10 5.82 4.71
N LYS A 154 13.95 5.85 5.43
CA LYS A 154 13.54 7.03 6.19
C LYS A 154 14.33 7.20 7.47
N ALA A 155 14.57 6.09 8.16
CA ALA A 155 15.40 6.00 9.37
C ALA A 155 15.85 4.55 9.54
N LEU A 156 17.11 4.36 9.94
CA LEU A 156 17.66 3.04 10.22
C LEU A 156 18.20 2.99 11.64
N THR A 157 17.99 1.86 12.33
CA THR A 157 18.56 1.60 13.66
C THR A 157 19.93 0.91 13.58
N GLY A 158 20.48 0.73 12.38
CA GLY A 158 21.78 0.10 12.14
C GLY A 158 22.14 0.08 10.66
N THR A 159 23.19 -0.64 10.30
CA THR A 159 23.67 -0.79 8.93
C THR A 159 22.99 -1.98 8.27
N PRO A 160 22.18 -1.79 7.22
CA PRO A 160 21.51 -2.88 6.53
C PRO A 160 22.51 -3.68 5.70
N THR A 161 22.28 -4.99 5.62
CA THR A 161 23.02 -5.90 4.77
C THR A 161 22.17 -6.51 3.68
N SER A 162 20.85 -6.37 3.78
CA SER A 162 19.88 -6.93 2.83
C SER A 162 18.56 -6.17 2.89
N ALA A 163 17.71 -6.36 1.89
CA ALA A 163 16.40 -5.73 1.86
C ALA A 163 15.33 -6.61 1.23
N VAL A 164 14.08 -6.37 1.59
CA VAL A 164 12.89 -6.92 0.93
C VAL A 164 12.09 -5.78 0.32
N LEU A 165 11.82 -5.88 -0.96
CA LEU A 165 10.93 -4.97 -1.68
C LEU A 165 9.50 -5.52 -1.68
N SER A 166 8.51 -4.65 -1.59
CA SER A 166 7.11 -4.95 -1.82
C SER A 166 6.46 -3.87 -2.68
N ILE A 167 5.37 -4.23 -3.36
CA ILE A 167 4.62 -3.35 -4.25
C ILE A 167 3.20 -3.21 -3.71
N PRO A 168 2.93 -2.22 -2.83
CA PRO A 168 1.60 -2.00 -2.30
C PRO A 168 0.64 -1.33 -3.28
N VAL A 169 1.16 -0.58 -4.27
CA VAL A 169 0.33 0.12 -5.28
C VAL A 169 0.94 -0.08 -6.66
N LEU A 170 0.11 -0.46 -7.62
CA LEU A 170 0.41 -0.48 -9.04
C LEU A 170 -0.88 -0.12 -9.80
N VAL A 171 -0.85 0.98 -10.52
CA VAL A 171 -1.95 1.44 -11.37
C VAL A 171 -1.39 1.65 -12.77
N ASN A 172 -2.00 1.00 -13.75
CA ASN A 172 -1.71 1.16 -15.17
C ASN A 172 -3.04 1.23 -15.96
N GLU A 173 -3.06 1.88 -17.10
CA GLU A 173 -4.23 1.92 -18.02
C GLU A 173 -4.45 0.61 -18.75
#